data_7ec99405fcb8bec40bbedca8ec2275f6
#
_entry.id   7ec99405fcb8bec40bbedca8ec2275f6
#
_cell.length_a   1.000
_cell.length_b   1.000
_cell.length_c   1.000
_cell.angle_alpha   90.00
_cell.angle_beta   90.00
_cell.angle_gamma   90.00
#
_symmetry.space_group_name_H-M   'P 1'
#
loop_
_entity.id
_entity.type
_entity.pdbx_description
1 polymer ?
#
loop_
_entity_poly.entity_id
_entity_poly.type
_entity_poly.pdbx_seq_one_letter_code
_entity_poly.pdbx_strand_id
1 'polypeptide(L)'
;KEKLLVERRLAANQMLPGIDGQILGNQDAGYGKSPLSGPQGLDRQVLQAAVVFQLPAQRRDARGKLQTLESQLMQLDRQLDFAHDQVRAEVQDAYSMLERAFEFHRQAAKRLELARTVADAEREQLRLGRSDVLRVTIREQAKFEADMLEIAARQEFWKAVGDLRAADTSLGPDNAGMLDQMVLPVVPELH
;
A
#
# COMPACT_ATOMS: atom_id res chain seq x y z
N LYS A 1 -8.37 10.56 -4.23
CA LYS A 1 -9.66 10.28 -4.90
C LYS A 1 -10.72 11.33 -4.57
N GLU A 2 -10.93 11.68 -3.30
CA GLU A 2 -11.92 12.67 -2.87
C GLU A 2 -11.71 14.05 -3.51
N LYS A 3 -10.47 14.55 -3.55
CA LYS A 3 -10.14 15.82 -4.21
C LYS A 3 -10.62 15.85 -5.66
N LEU A 4 -10.33 14.80 -6.44
CA LEU A 4 -10.76 14.70 -7.85
C LEU A 4 -12.30 14.62 -7.99
N LEU A 5 -12.99 14.00 -7.04
CA LEU A 5 -14.45 13.95 -7.03
C LEU A 5 -15.06 15.33 -6.78
N VAL A 6 -14.47 16.13 -5.89
CA VAL A 6 -14.88 17.53 -5.64
C VAL A 6 -14.62 18.38 -6.88
N GLU A 7 -13.44 18.29 -7.49
CA GLU A 7 -13.10 19.02 -8.72
C GLU A 7 -14.04 18.64 -9.88
N ARG A 8 -14.40 17.35 -10.02
CA ARG A 8 -15.39 16.90 -11.00
C ARG A 8 -16.77 17.53 -10.77
N ARG A 9 -17.21 17.59 -9.51
CA ARG A 9 -18.49 18.26 -9.18
C ARG A 9 -18.45 19.76 -9.50
N LEU A 10 -17.32 20.42 -9.22
CA LEU A 10 -17.12 21.82 -9.56
C LEU A 10 -17.15 22.03 -11.07
N ALA A 11 -16.45 21.22 -11.86
CA ALA A 11 -16.44 21.29 -13.32
C ALA A 11 -17.85 21.04 -13.91
N ALA A 12 -18.62 20.09 -13.33
CA ALA A 12 -20.01 19.85 -13.71
C ALA A 12 -20.91 21.07 -13.39
N ASN A 13 -20.70 21.71 -12.24
CA ASN A 13 -21.45 22.91 -11.84
C ASN A 13 -21.15 24.11 -12.77
N GLN A 14 -19.90 24.26 -13.25
CA GLN A 14 -19.51 25.29 -14.21
C GLN A 14 -20.17 25.14 -15.59
N MET A 15 -20.83 24.02 -15.86
CA MET A 15 -21.66 23.85 -17.07
C MET A 15 -23.09 24.43 -16.93
N LEU A 16 -23.51 24.77 -15.71
CA LEU A 16 -24.81 25.36 -15.46
C LEU A 16 -24.79 26.86 -15.80
N PRO A 17 -25.94 27.47 -16.22
CA PRO A 17 -26.06 28.90 -16.40
C PRO A 17 -25.87 29.60 -15.05
N GLY A 18 -25.08 30.68 -15.03
CA GLY A 18 -24.94 31.56 -13.86
C GLY A 18 -26.05 32.64 -13.85
N ILE A 19 -26.56 32.91 -12.68
CA ILE A 19 -27.52 34.00 -12.44
C ILE A 19 -26.95 34.86 -11.31
N ASP A 20 -26.52 36.07 -11.63
CA ASP A 20 -25.97 37.02 -10.67
C ASP A 20 -26.95 38.19 -10.47
N GLY A 21 -27.34 38.45 -9.22
CA GLY A 21 -28.07 39.64 -8.82
C GLY A 21 -27.12 40.72 -8.31
N GLN A 22 -27.15 41.90 -8.88
CA GLN A 22 -26.37 43.05 -8.44
C GLN A 22 -27.26 44.18 -7.98
N ILE A 23 -27.00 44.69 -6.79
CA ILE A 23 -27.68 45.89 -6.26
C ILE A 23 -26.57 46.92 -5.97
N LEU A 24 -26.59 48.02 -6.68
CA LEU A 24 -25.66 49.14 -6.53
C LEU A 24 -26.40 50.36 -6.03
N GLY A 25 -25.98 50.85 -4.88
CA GLY A 25 -26.44 52.12 -4.32
C GLY A 25 -25.33 53.19 -4.42
N ASN A 26 -25.55 54.25 -5.12
CA ASN A 26 -24.64 55.39 -5.16
C ASN A 26 -25.32 56.59 -4.50
N GLN A 27 -24.62 57.16 -3.51
CA GLN A 27 -25.01 58.43 -2.91
C GLN A 27 -23.85 59.41 -3.10
N ASP A 28 -24.12 60.51 -3.78
CA ASP A 28 -23.12 61.57 -3.95
C ASP A 28 -23.14 62.47 -2.72
N ALA A 29 -22.08 62.41 -1.91
CA ALA A 29 -21.94 63.22 -0.68
C ALA A 29 -20.88 64.33 -0.86
N GLY A 30 -21.04 65.15 -1.87
CA GLY A 30 -20.12 66.24 -2.19
C GLY A 30 -20.59 67.59 -1.72
N TYR A 31 -20.03 68.16 -0.67
CA TYR A 31 -20.10 69.60 -0.36
C TYR A 31 -19.06 70.36 -1.21
N GLY A 32 -19.37 70.59 -2.46
CA GLY A 32 -18.50 71.37 -3.33
C GLY A 32 -19.32 72.24 -4.26
N LYS A 33 -19.27 73.54 -4.08
CA LYS A 33 -19.71 74.50 -5.12
C LYS A 33 -18.68 74.40 -6.27
N SER A 34 -18.97 73.57 -7.26
CA SER A 34 -18.20 73.62 -8.51
C SER A 34 -18.53 74.91 -9.27
N PRO A 35 -17.53 75.66 -9.71
CA PRO A 35 -17.78 76.83 -10.52
C PRO A 35 -18.18 76.56 -11.99
N LEU A 36 -18.27 75.30 -12.36
CA LEU A 36 -18.78 74.86 -13.66
C LEU A 36 -20.26 74.40 -13.40
N SER A 37 -21.17 75.16 -13.97
CA SER A 37 -22.62 74.92 -13.96
C SER A 37 -22.94 73.52 -14.52
N GLY A 38 -22.86 72.48 -13.65
CA GLY A 38 -23.47 71.19 -13.90
C GLY A 38 -24.96 71.23 -13.58
N PRO A 39 -25.76 70.34 -14.08
CA PRO A 39 -27.19 70.29 -13.80
C PRO A 39 -27.45 70.23 -12.28
N GLN A 40 -28.27 71.17 -11.76
CA GLN A 40 -28.68 71.23 -10.38
C GLN A 40 -29.53 69.96 -10.07
N GLY A 41 -29.10 69.16 -9.12
CA GLY A 41 -29.85 67.97 -8.71
C GLY A 41 -29.00 66.73 -8.41
N LEU A 42 -27.81 66.91 -7.84
CA LEU A 42 -26.88 65.80 -7.50
C LEU A 42 -27.20 65.11 -6.14
N ASP A 43 -28.27 65.52 -5.46
CA ASP A 43 -28.73 64.87 -4.22
C ASP A 43 -29.54 63.58 -4.44
N ARG A 44 -29.48 63.06 -5.66
CA ARG A 44 -30.29 61.89 -6.01
C ARG A 44 -29.57 60.62 -5.66
N GLN A 45 -30.07 59.93 -4.63
CA GLN A 45 -29.72 58.54 -4.39
C GLN A 45 -30.15 57.71 -5.61
N VAL A 46 -29.18 57.06 -6.24
CA VAL A 46 -29.46 56.15 -7.36
C VAL A 46 -29.30 54.74 -6.87
N LEU A 47 -30.41 54.00 -6.80
CA LEU A 47 -30.41 52.58 -6.57
C LEU A 47 -30.54 51.86 -7.92
N GLN A 48 -29.55 51.10 -8.29
CA GLN A 48 -29.58 50.24 -9.48
C GLN A 48 -29.68 48.78 -9.07
N ALA A 49 -30.66 48.07 -9.57
CA ALA A 49 -30.77 46.61 -9.46
C ALA A 49 -30.57 46.01 -10.86
N ALA A 50 -29.66 45.07 -10.99
CA ALA A 50 -29.43 44.37 -12.24
C ALA A 50 -29.40 42.84 -11.97
N VAL A 51 -29.98 42.08 -12.90
CA VAL A 51 -29.87 40.60 -12.94
C VAL A 51 -29.10 40.27 -14.18
N VAL A 52 -27.92 39.66 -13.98
CA VAL A 52 -27.01 39.25 -15.08
C VAL A 52 -27.16 37.74 -15.28
N PHE A 53 -27.61 37.35 -16.47
CA PHE A 53 -27.62 35.96 -16.90
C PHE A 53 -26.35 35.65 -17.68
N GLN A 54 -25.55 34.72 -17.15
CA GLN A 54 -24.35 34.21 -17.84
C GLN A 54 -24.67 32.83 -18.44
N LEU A 55 -24.90 32.82 -19.76
CA LEU A 55 -25.06 31.59 -20.53
C LEU A 55 -23.69 31.23 -21.17
N PRO A 56 -22.97 30.21 -20.69
CA PRO A 56 -21.74 29.79 -21.34
C PRO A 56 -22.05 29.17 -22.71
N ALA A 57 -21.93 29.96 -23.77
CA ALA A 57 -22.23 29.53 -25.14
C ALA A 57 -21.25 28.46 -25.64
N GLN A 58 -20.02 28.44 -25.11
CA GLN A 58 -19.00 27.43 -25.41
C GLN A 58 -18.62 26.66 -24.15
N ARG A 59 -19.32 25.55 -23.91
CA ARG A 59 -19.05 24.63 -22.78
C ARG A 59 -17.83 23.72 -23.04
N ARG A 60 -16.97 24.04 -24.04
CA ARG A 60 -15.85 23.19 -24.44
C ARG A 60 -14.82 23.02 -23.33
N ASP A 61 -14.48 24.10 -22.64
CA ASP A 61 -13.51 24.07 -21.54
C ASP A 61 -14.02 23.25 -20.35
N ALA A 62 -15.26 23.46 -19.94
CA ALA A 62 -15.86 22.71 -18.84
C ALA A 62 -15.99 21.21 -19.17
N ARG A 63 -16.38 20.89 -20.42
CA ARG A 63 -16.42 19.50 -20.91
C ARG A 63 -15.03 18.88 -20.97
N GLY A 64 -14.01 19.60 -21.47
CA GLY A 64 -12.63 19.15 -21.51
C GLY A 64 -12.07 18.87 -20.12
N LYS A 65 -12.32 19.77 -19.16
CA LYS A 65 -11.95 19.57 -17.74
C LYS A 65 -12.65 18.34 -17.14
N LEU A 66 -13.94 18.18 -17.38
CA LEU A 66 -14.71 17.05 -16.90
C LEU A 66 -14.12 15.72 -17.43
N GLN A 67 -13.88 15.64 -18.73
CA GLN A 67 -13.30 14.46 -19.38
C GLN A 67 -11.88 14.16 -18.87
N THR A 68 -11.07 15.20 -18.64
CA THR A 68 -9.74 15.03 -18.06
C THR A 68 -9.82 14.48 -16.63
N LEU A 69 -10.71 15.02 -15.80
CA LEU A 69 -10.90 14.55 -14.43
C LEU A 69 -11.46 13.13 -14.37
N GLU A 70 -12.36 12.76 -15.26
CA GLU A 70 -12.87 11.39 -15.39
C GLU A 70 -11.76 10.41 -15.80
N SER A 71 -10.90 10.81 -16.75
CA SER A 71 -9.75 10.01 -17.15
C SER A 71 -8.73 9.85 -16.00
N GLN A 72 -8.48 10.91 -15.22
CA GLN A 72 -7.62 10.86 -14.04
C GLN A 72 -8.19 9.97 -12.93
N LEU A 73 -9.51 10.01 -12.70
CA LEU A 73 -10.18 9.12 -11.76
C LEU A 73 -10.05 7.66 -12.19
N MET A 74 -10.27 7.37 -13.47
CA MET A 74 -10.10 6.03 -14.03
C MET A 74 -8.66 5.54 -13.90
N GLN A 75 -7.67 6.41 -14.18
CA GLN A 75 -6.25 6.10 -14.01
C GLN A 75 -5.92 5.79 -12.55
N LEU A 76 -6.45 6.59 -11.61
CA LEU A 76 -6.23 6.36 -10.18
C LEU A 76 -6.86 5.04 -9.71
N ASP A 77 -8.06 4.71 -10.20
CA ASP A 77 -8.69 3.43 -9.88
C ASP A 77 -7.84 2.25 -10.39
N ARG A 78 -7.32 2.33 -11.62
CA ARG A 78 -6.40 1.30 -12.14
C ARG A 78 -5.09 1.20 -11.36
N GLN A 79 -4.56 2.32 -10.87
CA GLN A 79 -3.37 2.31 -10.00
C GLN A 79 -3.65 1.64 -8.66
N LEU A 80 -4.83 1.86 -8.09
CA LEU A 80 -5.25 1.19 -6.86
C LEU A 80 -5.43 -0.31 -7.06
N ASP A 81 -6.10 -0.73 -8.14
CA ASP A 81 -6.25 -2.14 -8.50
C ASP A 81 -4.88 -2.81 -8.64
N PHE A 82 -3.96 -2.17 -9.38
CA PHE A 82 -2.60 -2.68 -9.57
C PHE A 82 -1.82 -2.80 -8.25
N ALA A 83 -1.89 -1.77 -7.39
CA ALA A 83 -1.24 -1.82 -6.07
C ALA A 83 -1.81 -2.94 -5.20
N HIS A 84 -3.12 -3.17 -5.27
CA HIS A 84 -3.79 -4.25 -4.55
C HIS A 84 -3.33 -5.63 -5.05
N ASP A 85 -3.24 -5.81 -6.36
CA ASP A 85 -2.76 -7.05 -6.98
C ASP A 85 -1.29 -7.31 -6.65
N GLN A 86 -0.45 -6.25 -6.64
CA GLN A 86 0.95 -6.33 -6.24
C GLN A 86 1.11 -6.83 -4.80
N VAL A 87 0.40 -6.21 -3.85
CA VAL A 87 0.46 -6.63 -2.43
C VAL A 87 -0.01 -8.08 -2.28
N ARG A 88 -1.07 -8.46 -3.00
CA ARG A 88 -1.57 -9.84 -2.96
C ARG A 88 -0.53 -10.84 -3.48
N ALA A 89 0.16 -10.50 -4.56
CA ALA A 89 1.24 -11.33 -5.10
C ALA A 89 2.42 -11.45 -4.12
N GLU A 90 2.82 -10.33 -3.49
CA GLU A 90 3.90 -10.32 -2.49
C GLU A 90 3.59 -11.22 -1.29
N VAL A 91 2.35 -11.18 -0.77
CA VAL A 91 1.91 -12.06 0.33
C VAL A 91 1.91 -13.53 -0.10
N GLN A 92 1.42 -13.82 -1.31
CA GLN A 92 1.41 -15.18 -1.83
C GLN A 92 2.81 -15.74 -2.04
N ASP A 93 3.74 -14.92 -2.52
CA ASP A 93 5.16 -15.29 -2.68
C ASP A 93 5.82 -15.53 -1.32
N ALA A 94 5.59 -14.65 -0.34
CA ALA A 94 6.12 -14.80 1.01
C ALA A 94 5.58 -16.08 1.69
N TYR A 95 4.30 -16.40 1.51
CA TYR A 95 3.71 -17.65 2.00
C TYR A 95 4.37 -18.88 1.34
N SER A 96 4.55 -18.85 0.03
CA SER A 96 5.19 -19.96 -0.70
C SER A 96 6.66 -20.14 -0.31
N MET A 97 7.35 -19.04 0.05
CA MET A 97 8.71 -19.10 0.58
C MET A 97 8.74 -19.72 1.98
N LEU A 98 7.79 -19.36 2.85
CA LEU A 98 7.68 -19.94 4.18
C LEU A 98 7.43 -21.46 4.12
N GLU A 99 6.52 -21.90 3.28
CA GLU A 99 6.21 -23.33 3.11
C GLU A 99 7.45 -24.12 2.67
N ARG A 100 8.21 -23.61 1.70
CA ARG A 100 9.46 -24.23 1.24
C ARG A 100 10.54 -24.23 2.33
N ALA A 101 10.70 -23.13 3.05
CA ALA A 101 11.68 -23.02 4.12
C ALA A 101 11.35 -23.95 5.29
N PHE A 102 10.07 -24.11 5.62
CA PHE A 102 9.61 -25.10 6.62
C PHE A 102 9.94 -26.53 6.22
N GLU A 103 9.61 -26.90 4.98
CA GLU A 103 9.89 -28.25 4.49
C GLU A 103 11.40 -28.53 4.44
N PHE A 104 12.19 -27.55 4.01
CA PHE A 104 13.67 -27.64 4.01
C PHE A 104 14.23 -27.82 5.41
N HIS A 105 13.75 -27.05 6.40
CA HIS A 105 14.15 -27.20 7.80
C HIS A 105 13.80 -28.59 8.34
N ARG A 106 12.58 -29.09 8.06
CA ARG A 106 12.13 -30.42 8.46
C ARG A 106 13.05 -31.52 7.90
N GLN A 107 13.43 -31.42 6.62
CA GLN A 107 14.33 -32.39 5.98
C GLN A 107 15.75 -32.30 6.53
N ALA A 108 16.27 -31.10 6.80
CA ALA A 108 17.60 -30.89 7.38
C ALA A 108 17.66 -31.45 8.80
N ALA A 109 16.65 -31.21 9.64
CA ALA A 109 16.55 -31.79 10.98
C ALA A 109 16.55 -33.32 10.96
N LYS A 110 15.78 -33.92 10.07
CA LYS A 110 15.77 -35.39 9.90
C LYS A 110 17.11 -35.94 9.42
N ARG A 111 17.78 -35.23 8.49
CA ARG A 111 19.12 -35.59 8.02
C ARG A 111 20.14 -35.57 9.16
N LEU A 112 20.08 -34.56 10.03
CA LEU A 112 20.93 -34.43 11.19
C LEU A 112 20.70 -35.58 12.17
N GLU A 113 19.44 -35.92 12.48
CA GLU A 113 19.08 -37.05 13.34
C GLU A 113 19.69 -38.37 12.83
N LEU A 114 19.53 -38.65 11.53
CA LEU A 114 20.09 -39.84 10.90
C LEU A 114 21.62 -39.82 10.93
N ALA A 115 22.25 -38.69 10.65
CA ALA A 115 23.69 -38.55 10.68
C ALA A 115 24.27 -38.79 12.10
N ARG A 116 23.60 -38.30 13.14
CA ARG A 116 23.92 -38.56 14.55
C ARG A 116 23.85 -40.05 14.85
N THR A 117 22.73 -40.70 14.50
CA THR A 117 22.52 -42.12 14.72
C THR A 117 23.63 -42.96 14.05
N VAL A 118 23.98 -42.64 12.81
CA VAL A 118 25.04 -43.35 12.06
C VAL A 118 26.40 -43.12 12.70
N ALA A 119 26.73 -41.87 13.11
CA ALA A 119 28.02 -41.58 13.74
C ALA A 119 28.16 -42.30 15.08
N ASP A 120 27.09 -42.34 15.89
CA ASP A 120 27.10 -43.03 17.19
C ASP A 120 27.24 -44.55 17.01
N ALA A 121 26.53 -45.11 16.01
CA ALA A 121 26.68 -46.55 15.68
C ALA A 121 28.12 -46.87 15.22
N GLU A 122 28.77 -46.03 14.41
CA GLU A 122 30.15 -46.26 13.96
C GLU A 122 31.15 -46.16 15.12
N ARG A 123 30.94 -45.21 16.07
CA ARG A 123 31.78 -45.12 17.29
C ARG A 123 31.67 -46.41 18.13
N GLU A 124 30.44 -46.96 18.26
CA GLU A 124 30.23 -48.22 18.97
C GLU A 124 30.91 -49.41 18.26
N GLN A 125 30.84 -49.44 16.91
CA GLN A 125 31.56 -50.46 16.13
C GLN A 125 33.08 -50.33 16.30
N LEU A 126 33.66 -49.12 16.37
CA LEU A 126 35.05 -48.90 16.69
C LEU A 126 35.39 -49.41 18.09
N ARG A 127 34.55 -49.15 19.11
CA ARG A 127 34.74 -49.62 20.47
C ARG A 127 34.77 -51.17 20.57
N LEU A 128 33.97 -51.82 19.70
CA LEU A 128 33.93 -53.28 19.58
C LEU A 128 35.06 -53.88 18.69
N GLY A 129 35.98 -53.04 18.16
CA GLY A 129 37.03 -53.49 17.28
C GLY A 129 36.59 -53.87 15.84
N ARG A 130 35.37 -53.48 15.45
CA ARG A 130 34.75 -53.84 14.16
C ARG A 130 34.77 -52.71 13.15
N SER A 131 35.36 -51.56 13.49
CA SER A 131 35.54 -50.40 12.62
C SER A 131 36.91 -49.78 12.82
N ASP A 132 37.27 -48.79 12.02
CA ASP A 132 38.50 -48.04 12.11
C ASP A 132 38.24 -46.53 12.34
N VAL A 133 39.31 -45.83 12.78
CA VAL A 133 39.26 -44.39 13.09
C VAL A 133 38.87 -43.55 11.87
N LEU A 134 39.31 -43.97 10.66
CA LEU A 134 39.01 -43.25 9.43
C LEU A 134 37.51 -43.21 9.16
N ARG A 135 36.82 -44.36 9.31
CA ARG A 135 35.35 -44.43 9.14
C ARG A 135 34.60 -43.56 10.15
N VAL A 136 35.03 -43.60 11.41
CA VAL A 136 34.45 -42.74 12.44
C VAL A 136 34.65 -41.25 12.06
N THR A 137 35.83 -40.86 11.62
CA THR A 137 36.10 -39.47 11.20
C THR A 137 35.20 -39.04 10.05
N ILE A 138 34.99 -39.89 9.04
CA ILE A 138 34.10 -39.60 7.90
C ILE A 138 32.63 -39.41 8.40
N ARG A 139 32.16 -40.24 9.36
CA ARG A 139 30.81 -40.12 9.90
C ARG A 139 30.65 -38.89 10.77
N GLU A 140 31.66 -38.50 11.54
CA GLU A 140 31.68 -37.27 12.30
C GLU A 140 31.66 -36.03 11.40
N GLN A 141 32.43 -36.05 10.31
CA GLN A 141 32.38 -34.98 9.33
C GLN A 141 31.00 -34.87 8.68
N ALA A 142 30.38 -35.98 8.27
CA ALA A 142 29.03 -35.97 7.70
C ALA A 142 27.98 -35.46 8.69
N LYS A 143 28.12 -35.80 10.00
CA LYS A 143 27.27 -35.25 11.06
C LYS A 143 27.44 -33.74 11.22
N PHE A 144 28.69 -33.25 11.22
CA PHE A 144 28.99 -31.82 11.30
C PHE A 144 28.41 -31.05 10.11
N GLU A 145 28.55 -31.59 8.88
CA GLU A 145 27.94 -31.02 7.69
C GLU A 145 26.39 -30.96 7.78
N ALA A 146 25.77 -32.00 8.33
CA ALA A 146 24.31 -32.02 8.55
C ALA A 146 23.87 -31.03 9.62
N ASP A 147 24.70 -30.82 10.67
CA ASP A 147 24.41 -29.83 11.73
C ASP A 147 24.49 -28.40 11.18
N MET A 148 25.51 -28.10 10.39
CA MET A 148 25.61 -26.80 9.70
C MET A 148 24.46 -26.54 8.76
N LEU A 149 24.00 -27.58 8.03
CA LEU A 149 22.86 -27.46 7.12
C LEU A 149 21.55 -27.20 7.90
N GLU A 150 21.35 -27.86 9.05
CA GLU A 150 20.16 -27.66 9.90
C GLU A 150 20.13 -26.22 10.46
N ILE A 151 21.26 -25.69 10.93
CA ILE A 151 21.37 -24.31 11.39
C ILE A 151 21.01 -23.32 10.28
N ALA A 152 21.54 -23.54 9.07
CA ALA A 152 21.24 -22.70 7.91
C ALA A 152 19.75 -22.75 7.53
N ALA A 153 19.16 -23.94 7.51
CA ALA A 153 17.75 -24.15 7.21
C ALA A 153 16.83 -23.50 8.27
N ARG A 154 17.20 -23.56 9.53
CA ARG A 154 16.50 -22.88 10.63
C ARG A 154 16.55 -21.36 10.50
N GLN A 155 17.70 -20.82 10.14
CA GLN A 155 17.85 -19.40 9.88
C GLN A 155 16.95 -18.95 8.72
N GLU A 156 16.92 -19.70 7.62
CA GLU A 156 16.09 -19.41 6.45
C GLU A 156 14.60 -19.47 6.79
N PHE A 157 14.16 -20.44 7.59
CA PHE A 157 12.79 -20.52 8.10
C PHE A 157 12.39 -19.27 8.90
N TRP A 158 13.20 -18.84 9.87
CA TRP A 158 12.89 -17.66 10.67
C TRP A 158 12.91 -16.38 9.85
N LYS A 159 13.77 -16.29 8.83
CA LYS A 159 13.76 -15.19 7.88
C LYS A 159 12.44 -15.17 7.10
N ALA A 160 12.00 -16.30 6.56
CA ALA A 160 10.74 -16.39 5.82
C ALA A 160 9.52 -16.03 6.69
N VAL A 161 9.53 -16.38 7.99
CA VAL A 161 8.50 -15.94 8.96
C VAL A 161 8.49 -14.40 9.10
N GLY A 162 9.68 -13.79 9.17
CA GLY A 162 9.81 -12.32 9.23
C GLY A 162 9.30 -11.64 7.97
N ASP A 163 9.67 -12.18 6.79
CA ASP A 163 9.26 -11.64 5.49
C ASP A 163 7.73 -11.73 5.30
N LEU A 164 7.11 -12.83 5.71
CA LEU A 164 5.66 -12.98 5.67
C LEU A 164 4.96 -11.97 6.60
N ARG A 165 5.47 -11.77 7.82
CA ARG A 165 4.92 -10.76 8.74
C ARG A 165 5.05 -9.35 8.18
N ALA A 166 6.17 -9.03 7.52
CA ALA A 166 6.36 -7.74 6.87
C ALA A 166 5.38 -7.54 5.71
N ALA A 167 5.14 -8.56 4.90
CA ALA A 167 4.18 -8.53 3.81
C ALA A 167 2.72 -8.36 4.31
N ASP A 168 2.35 -8.98 5.42
CA ASP A 168 1.01 -8.87 6.02
C ASP A 168 0.73 -7.48 6.59
N THR A 169 1.71 -6.83 7.21
CA THR A 169 1.54 -5.45 7.69
C THR A 169 1.27 -4.46 6.57
N SER A 170 1.63 -4.77 5.34
CA SER A 170 1.32 -3.97 4.15
C SER A 170 -0.16 -4.02 3.75
N LEU A 171 -0.90 -5.05 4.17
CA LEU A 171 -2.34 -5.19 3.94
C LEU A 171 -3.22 -4.27 4.80
N GLY A 172 -2.64 -3.62 5.84
CA GLY A 172 -3.34 -2.72 6.75
C GLY A 172 -3.83 -3.39 8.04
N PRO A 173 -4.22 -2.57 9.03
CA PRO A 173 -4.52 -3.03 10.40
C PRO A 173 -5.72 -3.98 10.51
N ASP A 174 -6.64 -3.96 9.54
CA ASP A 174 -7.84 -4.80 9.58
C ASP A 174 -7.56 -6.29 9.27
N ASN A 175 -6.40 -6.61 8.69
CA ASN A 175 -6.02 -7.96 8.28
C ASN A 175 -4.86 -8.55 9.08
N ALA A 176 -4.27 -7.80 10.00
CA ALA A 176 -3.10 -8.21 10.80
C ALA A 176 -3.33 -9.45 11.68
N GLY A 177 -4.58 -9.86 11.92
CA GLY A 177 -4.92 -11.07 12.66
C GLY A 177 -5.02 -12.36 11.83
N MET A 178 -4.96 -12.26 10.50
CA MET A 178 -5.14 -13.42 9.63
C MET A 178 -3.96 -14.38 9.66
N LEU A 179 -2.75 -13.86 9.88
CA LEU A 179 -1.53 -14.66 9.97
C LEU A 179 -1.38 -15.43 11.27
N ASP A 180 -1.83 -14.89 12.40
CA ASP A 180 -1.77 -15.60 13.68
C ASP A 180 -2.57 -16.91 13.60
N GLN A 181 -3.65 -16.94 12.81
CA GLN A 181 -4.43 -18.14 12.57
C GLN A 181 -3.78 -19.10 11.56
N MET A 182 -2.95 -18.60 10.63
CA MET A 182 -2.30 -19.42 9.59
C MET A 182 -0.92 -19.94 9.99
N VAL A 183 -0.17 -19.19 10.79
CA VAL A 183 1.21 -19.53 11.19
C VAL A 183 1.24 -20.45 12.41
N LEU A 184 0.30 -20.34 13.34
CA LEU A 184 0.23 -21.18 14.56
C LEU A 184 0.18 -22.70 14.32
N PRO A 185 -0.49 -23.24 13.27
CA PRO A 185 -0.44 -24.68 13.02
C PRO A 185 0.85 -25.18 12.36
N VAL A 186 1.67 -24.26 11.80
CA VAL A 186 2.90 -24.60 11.05
C VAL A 186 4.15 -24.52 11.92
N VAL A 187 4.11 -23.80 13.05
CA VAL A 187 5.21 -23.73 14.02
C VAL A 187 4.95 -24.78 15.10
N PRO A 188 5.55 -25.99 15.02
CA PRO A 188 5.54 -26.90 16.16
C PRO A 188 6.28 -26.23 17.31
N GLU A 189 5.73 -26.30 18.52
CA GLU A 189 6.41 -25.88 19.74
C GLU A 189 7.78 -26.56 19.79
N LEU A 190 8.82 -25.79 19.43
CA LEU A 190 10.22 -26.22 19.55
C LEU A 190 10.62 -26.06 21.02
N HIS A 191 10.37 -27.11 21.81
CA HIS A 191 10.98 -27.33 23.14
C HIS A 191 12.37 -27.93 23.00
#